data_7c67506fc6d119cd813802bd8ce5a851
#
_entry.id   7c67506fc6d119cd813802bd8ce5a851
#
_cell.length_a   1.000
_cell.length_b   1.000
_cell.length_c   1.000
_cell.angle_alpha   90.00
_cell.angle_beta   90.00
_cell.angle_gamma   90.00
#
_symmetry.space_group_name_H-M   'P 1'
#
loop_
_entity.id
_entity.type
_entity.pdbx_description
1 polymer ?
#
loop_
_entity_poly.entity_id
_entity_poly.type
_entity_poly.pdbx_seq_one_letter_code
_entity_poly.pdbx_strand_id
1 'polypeptide(L)'
;MSEIQIVKVDQGAVNARILAKEAKADFRRVEAASLKMPTRFTSAEGKRFFARLFNTLQLNTHFISVIARTRLDHEDVAKVEEAIRAQMDTVTENLNKAIDGAEALFKVHGITSTATYDTVPLDVDVHVLSSIGRRFLEVLGKLDQLMPLLQTLEIHEVITTQAVDIQRAGLKRQVRDVANGARNFAMGLRRRMNALDAHDVEDRSGPNRQEAEAVGAPDGADEPGPERDAAVDRTEADASARSPEALESTVSLVGD
;
A
#
# COMPACT_ATOMS: atom_id res chain seq x y z
N MET A 1 28.68 2.31 -38.71
CA MET A 1 27.32 2.08 -38.15
C MET A 1 27.49 2.03 -36.67
N SER A 2 26.97 3.04 -35.96
CA SER A 2 27.04 3.07 -34.48
C SER A 2 26.02 2.06 -33.94
N GLU A 3 26.49 1.01 -33.24
CA GLU A 3 25.63 0.15 -32.51
C GLU A 3 24.90 0.96 -31.41
N ILE A 4 23.59 1.00 -31.50
CA ILE A 4 22.76 1.56 -30.43
C ILE A 4 22.85 0.61 -29.27
N GLN A 5 23.69 0.89 -28.28
CA GLN A 5 23.70 0.18 -27.02
C GLN A 5 22.43 0.54 -26.27
N ILE A 6 21.49 -0.38 -26.26
CA ILE A 6 20.31 -0.29 -25.39
C ILE A 6 20.80 -0.48 -23.96
N VAL A 7 20.94 0.63 -23.23
CA VAL A 7 21.31 0.60 -21.81
C VAL A 7 20.13 0.00 -21.05
N LYS A 8 20.27 -1.20 -20.49
CA LYS A 8 19.28 -1.80 -19.61
C LYS A 8 19.06 -0.89 -18.40
N VAL A 9 17.88 -0.30 -18.28
CA VAL A 9 17.56 0.72 -17.27
C VAL A 9 17.47 0.16 -15.86
N ASP A 10 17.24 -1.14 -15.67
CA ASP A 10 17.25 -1.79 -14.35
C ASP A 10 18.23 -2.96 -14.31
N GLN A 11 19.47 -2.68 -13.99
CA GLN A 11 20.52 -3.68 -13.79
C GLN A 11 20.50 -4.30 -12.38
N GLY A 12 19.32 -4.35 -11.72
CA GLY A 12 19.18 -4.88 -10.37
C GLY A 12 19.35 -3.87 -9.24
N ALA A 13 19.72 -2.61 -9.53
CA ALA A 13 19.88 -1.57 -8.51
C ALA A 13 18.57 -1.26 -7.77
N VAL A 14 17.45 -1.29 -8.46
CA VAL A 14 16.12 -1.12 -7.85
C VAL A 14 15.80 -2.33 -6.97
N ASN A 15 16.05 -3.54 -7.47
CA ASN A 15 15.85 -4.77 -6.70
C ASN A 15 16.73 -4.79 -5.45
N ALA A 16 18.00 -4.40 -5.56
CA ALA A 16 18.92 -4.32 -4.42
C ALA A 16 18.43 -3.36 -3.33
N ARG A 17 17.87 -2.21 -3.72
CA ARG A 17 17.27 -1.25 -2.76
C ARG A 17 16.03 -1.82 -2.07
N ILE A 18 15.17 -2.53 -2.81
CA ILE A 18 13.98 -3.17 -2.25
C ILE A 18 14.39 -4.25 -1.27
N LEU A 19 15.31 -5.14 -1.64
CA LEU A 19 15.80 -6.22 -0.79
C LEU A 19 16.51 -5.67 0.46
N ALA A 20 17.28 -4.60 0.33
CA ALA A 20 17.92 -3.95 1.48
C ALA A 20 16.88 -3.33 2.44
N LYS A 21 15.79 -2.80 1.90
CA LYS A 21 14.67 -2.29 2.71
C LYS A 21 13.94 -3.42 3.43
N GLU A 22 13.69 -4.54 2.75
CA GLU A 22 13.09 -5.72 3.37
C GLU A 22 13.97 -6.31 4.47
N ALA A 23 15.27 -6.42 4.23
CA ALA A 23 16.22 -6.89 5.23
C ALA A 23 16.32 -5.98 6.47
N LYS A 24 16.03 -4.67 6.30
CA LYS A 24 15.98 -3.68 7.39
C LYS A 24 14.60 -3.60 8.04
N ALA A 25 13.56 -4.18 7.45
CA ALA A 25 12.24 -4.22 8.05
C ALA A 25 12.35 -4.96 9.40
N ASP A 26 12.27 -4.19 10.48
CA ASP A 26 12.53 -4.71 11.82
C ASP A 26 11.30 -5.46 12.34
N PHE A 27 11.16 -6.70 11.92
CA PHE A 27 10.17 -7.62 12.48
C PHE A 27 10.51 -8.10 13.91
N ARG A 28 11.68 -7.70 14.46
CA ARG A 28 12.08 -8.08 15.81
C ARG A 28 11.17 -7.47 16.88
N ARG A 29 10.52 -6.34 16.57
CA ARG A 29 9.49 -5.75 17.44
C ARG A 29 8.15 -6.46 17.38
N VAL A 30 7.99 -7.36 16.41
CA VAL A 30 6.80 -8.17 16.22
C VAL A 30 7.23 -9.61 16.48
N GLU A 31 7.13 -10.04 17.72
CA GLU A 31 7.43 -11.43 18.12
C GLU A 31 6.35 -12.38 17.60
N ALA A 32 6.19 -12.45 16.28
CA ALA A 32 5.22 -13.29 15.62
C ALA A 32 5.90 -14.29 14.70
N ALA A 33 5.40 -15.51 14.69
CA ALA A 33 5.77 -16.50 13.70
C ALA A 33 5.37 -16.01 12.31
N SER A 34 6.21 -16.22 11.31
CA SER A 34 5.96 -15.84 9.92
C SER A 34 6.11 -17.01 8.98
N LEU A 35 5.30 -17.03 7.93
CA LEU A 35 5.43 -17.95 6.82
C LEU A 35 6.28 -17.30 5.74
N LYS A 36 7.39 -17.95 5.33
CA LYS A 36 8.18 -17.51 4.18
C LYS A 36 7.49 -17.94 2.89
N MET A 37 7.19 -16.97 2.03
CA MET A 37 6.57 -17.19 0.73
C MET A 37 7.49 -16.67 -0.37
N PRO A 38 8.03 -17.54 -1.23
CA PRO A 38 8.81 -17.11 -2.39
C PRO A 38 7.87 -16.37 -3.35
N THR A 39 8.24 -15.15 -3.71
CA THR A 39 7.42 -14.26 -4.54
C THR A 39 8.28 -13.62 -5.61
N ARG A 40 7.72 -13.48 -6.81
CA ARG A 40 8.39 -12.87 -7.95
C ARG A 40 7.55 -11.75 -8.51
N PHE A 41 8.18 -10.59 -8.70
CA PHE A 41 7.58 -9.44 -9.38
C PHE A 41 8.39 -9.09 -10.63
N THR A 42 7.70 -8.98 -11.76
CA THR A 42 8.30 -8.70 -13.07
C THR A 42 8.13 -7.25 -13.47
N SER A 43 6.98 -6.66 -13.18
CA SER A 43 6.65 -5.29 -13.56
C SER A 43 7.24 -4.25 -12.60
N ALA A 44 7.51 -3.05 -13.11
CA ALA A 44 7.93 -1.93 -12.29
C ALA A 44 6.86 -1.52 -11.27
N GLU A 45 5.59 -1.64 -11.63
CA GLU A 45 4.44 -1.39 -10.77
C GLU A 45 4.38 -2.37 -9.61
N GLY A 46 4.44 -3.68 -9.90
CA GLY A 46 4.43 -4.72 -8.86
C GLY A 46 5.54 -4.52 -7.83
N LYS A 47 6.77 -4.30 -8.30
CA LYS A 47 7.93 -4.01 -7.42
C LYS A 47 7.72 -2.78 -6.53
N ARG A 48 7.20 -1.67 -7.11
CA ARG A 48 6.94 -0.43 -6.35
C ARG A 48 5.84 -0.61 -5.31
N PHE A 49 4.76 -1.29 -5.69
CA PHE A 49 3.63 -1.52 -4.79
C PHE A 49 4.02 -2.46 -3.66
N PHE A 50 4.74 -3.53 -3.95
CA PHE A 50 5.30 -4.39 -2.92
C PHE A 50 6.16 -3.59 -1.93
N ALA A 51 7.16 -2.86 -2.40
CA ALA A 51 8.10 -2.12 -1.56
C ALA A 51 7.45 -1.01 -0.71
N ARG A 52 6.33 -0.43 -1.17
CA ARG A 52 5.66 0.69 -0.49
C ARG A 52 4.52 0.25 0.41
N LEU A 53 3.77 -0.78 0.02
CA LEU A 53 2.47 -1.06 0.62
C LEU A 53 2.45 -2.35 1.44
N PHE A 54 3.21 -3.38 1.07
CA PHE A 54 3.12 -4.69 1.71
C PHE A 54 3.36 -4.61 3.22
N ASN A 55 4.52 -4.10 3.62
CA ASN A 55 4.86 -3.98 5.05
C ASN A 55 3.95 -3.00 5.79
N THR A 56 3.52 -1.94 5.13
CA THR A 56 2.56 -0.99 5.72
C THR A 56 1.24 -1.68 6.06
N LEU A 57 0.68 -2.46 5.13
CA LEU A 57 -0.53 -3.21 5.41
C LEU A 57 -0.30 -4.26 6.49
N GLN A 58 0.74 -5.10 6.32
CA GLN A 58 1.01 -6.23 7.20
C GLN A 58 1.18 -5.81 8.67
N LEU A 59 1.98 -4.77 8.93
CA LEU A 59 2.23 -4.28 10.29
C LEU A 59 0.98 -3.65 10.91
N ASN A 60 0.18 -2.91 10.12
CA ASN A 60 -1.06 -2.33 10.63
C ASN A 60 -2.12 -3.40 10.90
N THR A 61 -2.26 -4.40 10.04
CA THR A 61 -3.19 -5.52 10.29
C THR A 61 -2.75 -6.39 11.46
N HIS A 62 -1.44 -6.60 11.64
CA HIS A 62 -0.92 -7.28 12.82
C HIS A 62 -1.24 -6.49 14.11
N PHE A 63 -1.05 -5.18 14.10
CA PHE A 63 -1.46 -4.32 15.21
C PHE A 63 -2.94 -4.47 15.53
N ILE A 64 -3.82 -4.45 14.51
CA ILE A 64 -5.27 -4.59 14.67
C ILE A 64 -5.61 -5.95 15.28
N SER A 65 -5.08 -7.04 14.70
CA SER A 65 -5.46 -8.41 15.06
C SER A 65 -4.90 -8.88 16.40
N VAL A 66 -3.75 -8.35 16.81
CA VAL A 66 -3.04 -8.80 18.02
C VAL A 66 -3.11 -7.75 19.11
N ILE A 67 -2.58 -6.54 18.86
CA ILE A 67 -2.41 -5.56 19.92
C ILE A 67 -3.74 -4.88 20.29
N ALA A 68 -4.50 -4.41 19.30
CA ALA A 68 -5.76 -3.73 19.58
C ALA A 68 -6.79 -4.66 20.23
N ARG A 69 -6.79 -5.96 19.86
CA ARG A 69 -7.70 -6.97 20.42
C ARG A 69 -7.48 -7.23 21.91
N THR A 70 -6.30 -6.93 22.46
CA THR A 70 -6.05 -7.10 23.91
C THR A 70 -6.61 -5.96 24.75
N ARG A 71 -6.96 -4.81 24.14
CA ARG A 71 -7.35 -3.59 24.87
C ARG A 71 -8.70 -3.02 24.49
N LEU A 72 -9.19 -3.37 23.30
CA LEU A 72 -10.45 -2.87 22.76
C LEU A 72 -11.47 -4.00 22.66
N ASP A 73 -12.74 -3.63 22.52
CA ASP A 73 -13.82 -4.58 22.33
C ASP A 73 -13.58 -5.44 21.09
N HIS A 74 -13.78 -6.74 21.25
CA HIS A 74 -13.62 -7.74 20.20
C HIS A 74 -14.53 -7.48 18.99
N GLU A 75 -15.75 -6.98 19.21
CA GLU A 75 -16.68 -6.68 18.13
C GLU A 75 -16.18 -5.52 17.24
N ASP A 76 -15.65 -4.48 17.86
CA ASP A 76 -15.12 -3.33 17.13
C ASP A 76 -13.90 -3.71 16.29
N VAL A 77 -13.01 -4.53 16.84
CA VAL A 77 -11.85 -5.05 16.09
C VAL A 77 -12.29 -5.97 14.97
N ALA A 78 -13.27 -6.84 15.21
CA ALA A 78 -13.82 -7.74 14.19
C ALA A 78 -14.46 -6.97 13.01
N LYS A 79 -15.22 -5.91 13.30
CA LYS A 79 -15.79 -5.01 12.26
C LYS A 79 -14.70 -4.39 11.38
N VAL A 80 -13.59 -3.97 11.98
CA VAL A 80 -12.46 -3.40 11.23
C VAL A 80 -11.78 -4.46 10.36
N GLU A 81 -11.54 -5.66 10.89
CA GLU A 81 -10.97 -6.76 10.11
C GLU A 81 -11.87 -7.14 8.93
N GLU A 82 -13.18 -7.20 9.16
CA GLU A 82 -14.17 -7.49 8.11
C GLU A 82 -14.18 -6.42 7.02
N ALA A 83 -14.13 -5.14 7.41
CA ALA A 83 -14.05 -4.04 6.45
C ALA A 83 -12.80 -4.14 5.56
N ILE A 84 -11.64 -4.51 6.13
CA ILE A 84 -10.40 -4.71 5.35
C ILE A 84 -10.54 -5.90 4.40
N ARG A 85 -11.16 -7.02 4.86
CA ARG A 85 -11.39 -8.20 4.03
C ARG A 85 -12.33 -7.89 2.87
N ALA A 86 -13.46 -7.24 3.15
CA ALA A 86 -14.43 -6.85 2.11
C ALA A 86 -13.81 -5.93 1.05
N GLN A 87 -12.98 -4.98 1.48
CA GLN A 87 -12.25 -4.12 0.54
C GLN A 87 -11.28 -4.93 -0.33
N MET A 88 -10.56 -5.90 0.26
CA MET A 88 -9.67 -6.78 -0.51
C MET A 88 -10.43 -7.68 -1.48
N ASP A 89 -11.61 -8.20 -1.09
CA ASP A 89 -12.44 -9.03 -1.96
C ASP A 89 -12.85 -8.24 -3.20
N THR A 90 -13.35 -7.03 -3.01
CA THR A 90 -13.70 -6.11 -4.11
C THR A 90 -12.52 -5.88 -5.07
N VAL A 91 -11.33 -5.59 -4.53
CA VAL A 91 -10.14 -5.35 -5.37
C VAL A 91 -9.71 -6.61 -6.09
N THR A 92 -9.78 -7.78 -5.43
CA THR A 92 -9.45 -9.07 -6.02
C THR A 92 -10.38 -9.40 -7.19
N GLU A 93 -11.69 -9.19 -7.02
CA GLU A 93 -12.67 -9.37 -8.09
C GLU A 93 -12.42 -8.45 -9.29
N ASN A 94 -12.13 -7.18 -9.02
CA ASN A 94 -11.85 -6.21 -10.08
C ASN A 94 -10.56 -6.57 -10.85
N LEU A 95 -9.52 -7.04 -10.16
CA LEU A 95 -8.30 -7.54 -10.79
C LEU A 95 -8.56 -8.80 -11.60
N ASN A 96 -9.34 -9.77 -11.08
CA ASN A 96 -9.71 -10.96 -11.81
C ASN A 96 -10.50 -10.62 -13.09
N LYS A 97 -11.53 -9.77 -12.98
CA LYS A 97 -12.30 -9.31 -14.14
C LYS A 97 -11.41 -8.63 -15.20
N ALA A 98 -10.41 -7.85 -14.75
CA ALA A 98 -9.50 -7.20 -15.67
C ALA A 98 -8.54 -8.20 -16.35
N ILE A 99 -8.04 -9.21 -15.63
CA ILE A 99 -7.18 -10.27 -16.18
C ILE A 99 -8.01 -11.14 -17.17
N ASP A 100 -9.18 -11.62 -16.74
CA ASP A 100 -10.06 -12.44 -17.57
C ASP A 100 -10.48 -11.70 -18.85
N GLY A 101 -10.80 -10.40 -18.73
CA GLY A 101 -11.12 -9.54 -19.87
C GLY A 101 -9.94 -9.37 -20.83
N ALA A 102 -8.73 -9.18 -20.31
CA ALA A 102 -7.53 -9.10 -21.13
C ALA A 102 -7.24 -10.42 -21.85
N GLU A 103 -7.34 -11.56 -21.14
CA GLU A 103 -7.16 -12.90 -21.74
C GLU A 103 -8.21 -13.22 -22.79
N ALA A 104 -9.45 -12.79 -22.59
CA ALA A 104 -10.51 -12.94 -23.59
C ALA A 104 -10.17 -12.15 -24.88
N LEU A 105 -9.67 -10.92 -24.75
CA LEU A 105 -9.22 -10.12 -25.88
C LEU A 105 -8.02 -10.76 -26.60
N PHE A 106 -7.07 -11.35 -25.88
CA PHE A 106 -5.96 -12.12 -26.47
C PHE A 106 -6.51 -13.26 -27.37
N LYS A 107 -7.48 -14.01 -26.89
CA LYS A 107 -8.10 -15.10 -27.65
C LYS A 107 -8.80 -14.58 -28.89
N VAL A 108 -9.59 -13.52 -28.80
CA VAL A 108 -10.34 -12.93 -29.90
C VAL A 108 -9.41 -12.41 -30.98
N HIS A 109 -8.31 -11.80 -30.61
CA HIS A 109 -7.35 -11.19 -31.55
C HIS A 109 -6.21 -12.13 -31.95
N GLY A 110 -6.19 -13.38 -31.46
CA GLY A 110 -5.16 -14.37 -31.82
C GLY A 110 -3.78 -14.02 -31.29
N ILE A 111 -3.70 -13.25 -30.19
CA ILE A 111 -2.43 -12.87 -29.55
C ILE A 111 -1.92 -14.06 -28.76
N THR A 112 -0.72 -14.54 -29.09
CA THR A 112 -0.12 -15.74 -28.47
C THR A 112 1.04 -15.46 -27.53
N SER A 113 1.57 -14.23 -27.57
CA SER A 113 2.71 -13.81 -26.74
C SER A 113 2.38 -12.56 -25.94
N THR A 114 2.87 -12.50 -24.70
CA THR A 114 2.74 -11.33 -23.83
C THR A 114 4.01 -10.49 -23.86
N ALA A 115 3.85 -9.18 -23.70
CA ALA A 115 4.97 -8.27 -23.53
C ALA A 115 5.79 -8.66 -22.28
N THR A 116 7.11 -8.56 -22.37
CA THR A 116 8.04 -8.87 -21.30
C THR A 116 8.82 -7.62 -20.92
N TYR A 117 9.31 -7.61 -19.69
CA TYR A 117 10.15 -6.52 -19.20
C TYR A 117 11.62 -6.91 -19.33
N ASP A 118 12.46 -6.04 -19.87
CA ASP A 118 13.92 -6.24 -19.94
C ASP A 118 14.63 -6.06 -18.60
N THR A 119 13.86 -5.69 -17.57
CA THR A 119 14.38 -5.53 -16.20
C THR A 119 14.49 -6.86 -15.49
N VAL A 120 15.50 -6.98 -14.60
CA VAL A 120 15.66 -8.19 -13.79
C VAL A 120 14.43 -8.34 -12.86
N PRO A 121 13.72 -9.49 -12.87
CA PRO A 121 12.63 -9.74 -11.93
C PRO A 121 13.11 -9.62 -10.48
N LEU A 122 12.22 -9.17 -9.58
CA LEU A 122 12.47 -9.18 -8.16
C LEU A 122 12.04 -10.54 -7.60
N ASP A 123 12.98 -11.35 -7.19
CA ASP A 123 12.73 -12.57 -6.44
C ASP A 123 12.99 -12.30 -4.96
N VAL A 124 12.00 -12.53 -4.11
CA VAL A 124 12.06 -12.23 -2.67
C VAL A 124 11.30 -13.27 -1.86
N ASP A 125 11.89 -13.69 -0.74
CA ASP A 125 11.21 -14.48 0.28
C ASP A 125 10.47 -13.55 1.24
N VAL A 126 9.17 -13.46 1.06
CA VAL A 126 8.32 -12.56 1.82
C VAL A 126 7.89 -13.22 3.13
N HIS A 127 8.14 -12.57 4.25
CA HIS A 127 7.67 -13.01 5.56
C HIS A 127 6.23 -12.56 5.78
N VAL A 128 5.30 -13.50 5.79
CA VAL A 128 3.86 -13.25 5.95
C VAL A 128 3.43 -13.56 7.38
N LEU A 129 2.87 -12.58 8.08
CA LEU A 129 2.47 -12.67 9.50
C LEU A 129 0.98 -13.02 9.69
N SER A 130 0.14 -12.86 8.67
CA SER A 130 -1.31 -13.02 8.79
C SER A 130 -1.97 -13.46 7.49
N SER A 131 -3.18 -14.00 7.60
CA SER A 131 -4.01 -14.34 6.43
C SER A 131 -4.31 -13.11 5.56
N ILE A 132 -4.51 -11.94 6.18
CA ILE A 132 -4.71 -10.68 5.48
C ILE A 132 -3.46 -10.29 4.69
N GLY A 133 -2.26 -10.41 5.30
CA GLY A 133 -0.99 -10.19 4.62
C GLY A 133 -0.80 -11.12 3.41
N ARG A 134 -1.14 -12.42 3.56
CA ARG A 134 -1.08 -13.39 2.46
C ARG A 134 -1.99 -13.01 1.31
N ARG A 135 -3.24 -12.67 1.60
CA ARG A 135 -4.21 -12.25 0.57
C ARG A 135 -3.78 -10.96 -0.13
N PHE A 136 -3.19 -10.02 0.58
CA PHE A 136 -2.68 -8.80 -0.04
C PHE A 136 -1.47 -9.07 -0.94
N LEU A 137 -0.62 -10.02 -0.58
CA LEU A 137 0.48 -10.47 -1.44
C LEU A 137 -0.05 -11.06 -2.75
N GLU A 138 -1.15 -11.83 -2.70
CA GLU A 138 -1.85 -12.35 -3.87
C GLU A 138 -2.44 -11.21 -4.73
N VAL A 139 -3.01 -10.17 -4.12
CA VAL A 139 -3.49 -8.96 -4.82
C VAL A 139 -2.35 -8.27 -5.56
N LEU A 140 -1.18 -8.13 -4.92
CA LEU A 140 0.00 -7.55 -5.56
C LEU A 140 0.51 -8.41 -6.73
N GLY A 141 0.49 -9.73 -6.60
CA GLY A 141 0.83 -10.66 -7.68
C GLY A 141 -0.12 -10.54 -8.87
N LYS A 142 -1.43 -10.43 -8.63
CA LYS A 142 -2.43 -10.20 -9.70
C LYS A 142 -2.23 -8.85 -10.39
N LEU A 143 -1.92 -7.81 -9.64
CA LEU A 143 -1.57 -6.51 -10.22
C LEU A 143 -0.34 -6.61 -11.12
N ASP A 144 0.71 -7.33 -10.67
CA ASP A 144 1.93 -7.55 -11.46
C ASP A 144 1.64 -8.35 -12.74
N GLN A 145 0.80 -9.39 -12.67
CA GLN A 145 0.37 -10.20 -13.81
C GLN A 145 -0.41 -9.40 -14.84
N LEU A 146 -1.26 -8.48 -14.41
CA LEU A 146 -2.10 -7.68 -15.30
C LEU A 146 -1.30 -6.67 -16.13
N MET A 147 -0.19 -6.14 -15.61
CA MET A 147 0.54 -5.08 -16.28
C MET A 147 1.05 -5.47 -17.68
N PRO A 148 1.71 -6.61 -17.89
CA PRO A 148 2.15 -7.02 -19.23
C PRO A 148 0.98 -7.35 -20.16
N LEU A 149 -0.16 -7.83 -19.64
CA LEU A 149 -1.34 -8.10 -20.46
C LEU A 149 -1.89 -6.79 -21.07
N LEU A 150 -2.09 -5.77 -20.25
CA LEU A 150 -2.55 -4.47 -20.72
C LEU A 150 -1.57 -3.83 -21.71
N GLN A 151 -0.27 -3.96 -21.45
CA GLN A 151 0.76 -3.44 -22.34
C GLN A 151 0.72 -4.15 -23.71
N THR A 152 0.51 -5.47 -23.71
CA THR A 152 0.40 -6.25 -24.95
C THR A 152 -0.81 -5.81 -25.79
N LEU A 153 -1.97 -5.62 -25.14
CA LEU A 153 -3.19 -5.18 -25.84
C LEU A 153 -3.02 -3.77 -26.45
N GLU A 154 -2.27 -2.90 -25.78
CA GLU A 154 -1.93 -1.57 -26.27
C GLU A 154 -0.98 -1.67 -27.48
N ILE A 155 0.07 -2.49 -27.42
CA ILE A 155 1.04 -2.70 -28.52
C ILE A 155 0.34 -3.25 -29.78
N HIS A 156 -0.66 -4.13 -29.58
CA HIS A 156 -1.47 -4.68 -30.68
C HIS A 156 -2.63 -3.76 -31.12
N GLU A 157 -2.72 -2.55 -30.58
CA GLU A 157 -3.77 -1.56 -30.89
C GLU A 157 -5.21 -2.09 -30.63
N VAL A 158 -5.36 -3.14 -29.80
CA VAL A 158 -6.66 -3.68 -29.40
C VAL A 158 -7.40 -2.74 -28.46
N ILE A 159 -6.64 -2.06 -27.59
CA ILE A 159 -7.16 -1.02 -26.69
C ILE A 159 -6.28 0.24 -26.82
N THR A 160 -6.91 1.40 -26.63
CA THR A 160 -6.22 2.67 -26.72
C THR A 160 -5.34 2.91 -25.50
N THR A 161 -4.23 3.63 -25.66
CA THR A 161 -3.34 4.07 -24.56
C THR A 161 -4.14 4.73 -23.43
N GLN A 162 -5.08 5.61 -23.77
CA GLN A 162 -5.93 6.27 -22.78
C GLN A 162 -6.75 5.28 -21.94
N ALA A 163 -7.34 4.26 -22.58
CA ALA A 163 -8.12 3.24 -21.87
C ALA A 163 -7.23 2.40 -20.92
N VAL A 164 -6.01 2.05 -21.36
CA VAL A 164 -5.01 1.36 -20.55
C VAL A 164 -4.63 2.19 -19.33
N ASP A 165 -4.36 3.47 -19.52
CA ASP A 165 -3.94 4.36 -18.43
C ASP A 165 -5.05 4.55 -17.40
N ILE A 166 -6.30 4.74 -17.84
CA ILE A 166 -7.47 4.84 -16.94
C ILE A 166 -7.62 3.55 -16.13
N GLN A 167 -7.56 2.40 -16.79
CA GLN A 167 -7.72 1.10 -16.13
C GLN A 167 -6.58 0.85 -15.12
N ARG A 168 -5.32 1.08 -15.54
CA ARG A 168 -4.15 0.98 -14.66
C ARG A 168 -4.25 1.90 -13.46
N ALA A 169 -4.59 3.17 -13.68
CA ALA A 169 -4.72 4.16 -12.61
C ALA A 169 -5.81 3.76 -11.61
N GLY A 170 -6.97 3.32 -12.10
CA GLY A 170 -8.09 2.87 -11.27
C GLY A 170 -7.72 1.70 -10.37
N LEU A 171 -7.15 0.63 -10.95
CA LEU A 171 -6.76 -0.56 -10.18
C LEU A 171 -5.60 -0.28 -9.20
N LYS A 172 -4.60 0.48 -9.63
CA LYS A 172 -3.51 0.92 -8.73
C LYS A 172 -4.03 1.74 -7.56
N ARG A 173 -5.03 2.60 -7.77
CA ARG A 173 -5.69 3.35 -6.70
C ARG A 173 -6.36 2.40 -5.71
N GLN A 174 -7.19 1.47 -6.19
CA GLN A 174 -7.89 0.51 -5.34
C GLN A 174 -6.92 -0.31 -4.47
N VAL A 175 -5.84 -0.85 -5.05
CA VAL A 175 -4.81 -1.59 -4.29
C VAL A 175 -4.15 -0.71 -3.22
N ARG A 176 -3.87 0.56 -3.52
CA ARG A 176 -3.32 1.51 -2.56
C ARG A 176 -4.30 1.81 -1.43
N ASP A 177 -5.57 1.94 -1.77
CA ASP A 177 -6.62 2.29 -0.81
C ASP A 177 -6.83 1.19 0.24
N VAL A 178 -6.64 -0.09 -0.10
CA VAL A 178 -6.61 -1.18 0.89
C VAL A 178 -5.52 -0.97 1.95
N ALA A 179 -4.30 -0.68 1.53
CA ALA A 179 -3.18 -0.49 2.47
C ALA A 179 -3.35 0.78 3.31
N ASN A 180 -3.84 1.86 2.70
CA ASN A 180 -4.13 3.11 3.39
C ASN A 180 -5.32 2.95 4.35
N GLY A 181 -6.35 2.21 3.96
CA GLY A 181 -7.50 1.87 4.81
C GLY A 181 -7.06 1.14 6.08
N ALA A 182 -6.25 0.09 5.94
CA ALA A 182 -5.69 -0.64 7.09
C ALA A 182 -4.87 0.28 8.03
N ARG A 183 -4.05 1.18 7.46
CA ARG A 183 -3.31 2.19 8.24
C ARG A 183 -4.25 3.15 8.98
N ASN A 184 -5.29 3.65 8.31
CA ASN A 184 -6.25 4.58 8.90
C ASN A 184 -7.03 3.91 10.05
N PHE A 185 -7.47 2.66 9.87
CA PHE A 185 -8.11 1.87 10.92
C PHE A 185 -7.17 1.68 12.12
N ALA A 186 -5.91 1.27 11.87
CA ALA A 186 -4.93 1.11 12.93
C ALA A 186 -4.68 2.41 13.70
N MET A 187 -4.61 3.57 13.00
CA MET A 187 -4.48 4.87 13.65
C MET A 187 -5.71 5.23 14.49
N GLY A 188 -6.91 4.93 13.99
CA GLY A 188 -8.16 5.14 14.73
C GLY A 188 -8.19 4.32 16.03
N LEU A 189 -7.84 3.02 15.94
CA LEU A 189 -7.78 2.16 17.12
C LEU A 189 -6.70 2.58 18.13
N ARG A 190 -5.51 3.03 17.66
CA ARG A 190 -4.47 3.59 18.55
C ARG A 190 -4.97 4.82 19.31
N ARG A 191 -5.69 5.74 18.64
CA ARG A 191 -6.28 6.91 19.31
C ARG A 191 -7.27 6.51 20.40
N ARG A 192 -8.12 5.51 20.14
CA ARG A 192 -9.07 4.98 21.13
C ARG A 192 -8.36 4.35 22.31
N MET A 193 -7.31 3.56 22.07
CA MET A 193 -6.49 2.95 23.14
C MET A 193 -5.84 4.03 24.01
N ASN A 194 -5.24 5.04 23.39
CA ASN A 194 -4.60 6.14 24.14
C ASN A 194 -5.62 6.95 24.96
N ALA A 195 -6.85 7.11 24.46
CA ALA A 195 -7.92 7.78 25.21
C ALA A 195 -8.35 6.97 26.44
N LEU A 196 -8.43 5.64 26.34
CA LEU A 196 -8.71 4.77 27.48
C LEU A 196 -7.58 4.83 28.52
N ASP A 197 -6.31 4.76 28.07
CA ASP A 197 -5.15 4.88 28.95
C ASP A 197 -5.15 6.23 29.71
N ALA A 198 -5.53 7.33 29.06
CA ALA A 198 -5.62 8.65 29.69
C ALA A 198 -6.72 8.70 30.74
N HIS A 199 -7.88 8.13 30.46
CA HIS A 199 -9.01 8.04 31.41
C HIS A 199 -8.66 7.18 32.64
N ASP A 200 -7.99 6.05 32.45
CA ASP A 200 -7.54 5.17 33.53
C ASP A 200 -6.51 5.87 34.45
N VAL A 201 -5.69 6.77 33.90
CA VAL A 201 -4.73 7.58 34.68
C VAL A 201 -5.45 8.65 35.49
N GLU A 202 -6.46 9.31 34.91
CA GLU A 202 -7.29 10.30 35.62
C GLU A 202 -8.07 9.66 36.76
N ASP A 203 -8.69 8.50 36.56
CA ASP A 203 -9.42 7.76 37.58
C ASP A 203 -8.51 7.28 38.74
N ARG A 204 -7.27 6.90 38.44
CA ARG A 204 -6.27 6.51 39.46
C ARG A 204 -5.69 7.72 40.21
N SER A 205 -5.74 8.90 39.64
CA SER A 205 -5.26 10.15 40.27
C SER A 205 -6.33 10.94 41.02
N GLY A 206 -7.58 10.49 41.07
CA GLY A 206 -8.66 11.07 41.90
C GLY A 206 -8.60 10.54 43.35
N PRO A 207 -9.15 11.16 44.31
CA PRO A 207 -8.84 12.20 45.28
C PRO A 207 -7.93 11.80 46.44
N ASN A 208 -6.73 11.25 46.20
CA ASN A 208 -5.76 10.98 47.29
C ASN A 208 -4.65 12.06 47.37
N ARG A 209 -4.96 13.30 46.92
CA ARG A 209 -3.99 14.41 46.90
C ARG A 209 -4.11 15.36 48.09
N GLN A 210 -4.78 14.95 49.17
CA GLN A 210 -4.91 15.79 50.36
C GLN A 210 -4.06 15.36 51.56
N GLU A 211 -3.22 14.32 51.47
CA GLU A 211 -2.40 13.88 52.61
C GLU A 211 -0.88 13.69 52.33
N ALA A 212 -0.35 14.26 51.27
CA ALA A 212 1.10 14.18 50.99
C ALA A 212 1.76 15.53 50.67
N GLU A 213 1.35 16.60 51.33
CA GLU A 213 2.10 17.85 51.37
C GLU A 213 2.87 17.97 52.67
N ALA A 214 3.90 17.18 52.84
CA ALA A 214 5.09 17.42 53.70
C ALA A 214 6.07 16.28 53.49
N VAL A 215 7.16 16.55 52.88
CA VAL A 215 8.55 16.08 53.04
C VAL A 215 9.26 15.91 51.68
N GLY A 216 10.14 16.87 51.40
CA GLY A 216 11.48 16.61 50.85
C GLY A 216 11.63 16.36 49.34
N ALA A 217 12.04 17.37 48.63
CA ALA A 217 12.91 17.17 47.45
C ALA A 217 14.27 16.59 47.90
N PRO A 218 14.96 15.76 47.07
CA PRO A 218 15.95 16.35 46.16
C PRO A 218 16.12 15.60 44.79
N ASP A 219 16.43 16.41 43.80
CA ASP A 219 17.59 16.30 42.90
C ASP A 219 17.76 15.11 41.95
N GLY A 220 17.77 15.44 40.64
CA GLY A 220 18.73 14.96 39.65
C GLY A 220 18.50 13.61 38.99
N ALA A 221 18.05 13.60 37.74
CA ALA A 221 18.73 12.86 36.67
C ALA A 221 17.95 12.98 35.32
N ASP A 222 18.59 13.61 34.47
CA ASP A 222 18.73 13.53 33.00
C ASP A 222 18.15 12.27 32.36
N GLU A 223 17.09 12.41 31.57
CA GLU A 223 16.68 11.40 30.59
C GLU A 223 16.61 12.04 29.19
N PRO A 224 17.26 11.43 28.19
CA PRO A 224 17.21 11.94 26.83
C PRO A 224 15.87 11.61 26.17
N GLY A 225 15.21 12.66 25.68
CA GLY A 225 13.94 12.57 24.94
C GLY A 225 14.06 11.79 23.63
N PRO A 226 12.95 11.23 23.14
CA PRO A 226 12.94 10.52 21.87
C PRO A 226 13.08 11.49 20.70
N GLU A 227 14.08 11.22 19.88
CA GLU A 227 14.33 11.90 18.61
C GLU A 227 13.08 11.89 17.72
N ARG A 228 12.69 13.09 17.33
CA ARG A 228 11.68 13.33 16.32
C ARG A 228 12.32 13.10 14.96
N ASP A 229 12.08 11.94 14.37
CA ASP A 229 12.21 11.78 12.93
C ASP A 229 11.00 12.41 12.24
N ALA A 230 11.12 13.70 12.02
CA ALA A 230 10.26 14.47 11.14
C ALA A 230 11.15 15.03 10.04
N ALA A 231 11.24 14.33 8.93
CA ALA A 231 11.48 14.99 7.64
C ALA A 231 11.39 13.98 6.50
N VAL A 232 10.82 14.50 5.42
CA VAL A 232 10.89 14.05 4.04
C VAL A 232 9.79 13.09 3.61
N ASP A 233 8.68 13.63 3.12
CA ASP A 233 8.39 13.64 1.68
C ASP A 233 7.20 14.58 1.37
N ARG A 234 7.53 15.83 1.15
CA ARG A 234 6.65 16.81 0.52
C ARG A 234 7.24 17.16 -0.83
N THR A 235 7.04 16.32 -1.81
CA THR A 235 7.08 16.71 -3.24
C THR A 235 6.47 15.57 -4.04
N GLU A 236 5.27 15.74 -4.46
CA GLU A 236 4.54 15.18 -5.61
C GLU A 236 3.04 15.06 -5.29
N ALA A 237 2.43 16.19 -4.98
CA ALA A 237 0.98 16.32 -4.99
C ALA A 237 0.62 17.78 -5.34
N ASP A 238 0.94 18.20 -6.57
CA ASP A 238 0.26 19.35 -7.15
C ASP A 238 0.43 19.35 -8.69
N ALA A 239 -0.36 18.52 -9.36
CA ALA A 239 -0.64 18.65 -10.77
C ALA A 239 -1.87 17.83 -11.15
N SER A 240 -3.03 18.06 -10.52
CA SER A 240 -4.32 17.62 -11.09
C SER A 240 -5.49 18.28 -10.38
N ALA A 241 -5.52 19.61 -10.43
CA ALA A 241 -6.74 20.37 -10.16
C ALA A 241 -6.76 21.60 -11.08
N ARG A 242 -7.03 21.38 -12.34
CA ARG A 242 -7.59 22.41 -13.23
C ARG A 242 -8.80 21.82 -13.90
N SER A 243 -9.95 22.24 -13.41
CA SER A 243 -11.24 22.13 -14.08
C SER A 243 -11.18 22.86 -15.41
N PRO A 244 -11.72 22.29 -16.49
CA PRO A 244 -12.04 23.06 -17.67
C PRO A 244 -13.48 23.57 -17.56
N GLU A 245 -13.65 24.75 -17.00
CA GLU A 245 -14.81 25.57 -17.23
C GLU A 245 -14.42 26.70 -18.18
N ALA A 246 -15.32 26.96 -19.14
CA ALA A 246 -15.30 28.06 -20.10
C ALA A 246 -14.55 27.85 -21.41
N LEU A 247 -15.23 27.21 -22.38
CA LEU A 247 -15.24 27.61 -23.78
C LEU A 247 -16.57 27.19 -24.41
N GLU A 248 -17.64 27.81 -23.96
CA GLU A 248 -18.84 28.05 -24.79
C GLU A 248 -18.75 29.45 -25.39
N SER A 249 -19.22 29.50 -26.59
CA SER A 249 -19.46 30.67 -27.46
C SER A 249 -18.31 30.99 -28.44
N THR A 250 -18.49 30.58 -29.64
CA THR A 250 -18.70 31.38 -30.85
C THR A 250 -18.42 30.54 -32.10
N VAL A 251 -19.43 29.92 -32.69
CA VAL A 251 -19.55 29.81 -34.13
C VAL A 251 -21.03 29.92 -34.49
N SER A 252 -21.40 31.10 -34.86
CA SER A 252 -22.61 31.38 -35.60
C SER A 252 -22.16 32.13 -36.85
N LEU A 253 -22.77 31.77 -38.00
CA LEU A 253 -22.85 32.50 -39.25
C LEU A 253 -21.64 32.42 -40.24
N VAL A 254 -21.89 31.70 -41.30
CA VAL A 254 -21.95 32.07 -42.75
C VAL A 254 -22.28 30.77 -43.45
N GLY A 255 -23.36 30.45 -44.21
CA GLY A 255 -24.13 31.31 -45.10
C GLY A 255 -23.60 31.25 -46.53
N ASP A 256 -24.04 30.34 -47.28
CA ASP A 256 -24.40 30.17 -48.71
C ASP A 256 -24.03 28.78 -49.22
#